data_fc361044f4b64e45f1609de5ce7cc64c
#
_entry.id   fc361044f4b64e45f1609de5ce7cc64c
#
_cell.length_a   1.000
_cell.length_b   1.000
_cell.length_c   1.000
_cell.angle_alpha   90.00
_cell.angle_beta   90.00
_cell.angle_gamma   90.00
#
_symmetry.space_group_name_H-M   'P 1'
#
loop_
_entity.id
_entity.type
_entity.pdbx_description
1 polymer ?
#
loop_
_entity_poly.entity_id
_entity_poly.type
_entity_poly.pdbx_seq_one_letter_code
_entity_poly.pdbx_strand_id
1 'polypeptide(L)'
;MQIKLAKTAGFCFGVNRAVELLYDKVEAGEQVCTLGPIIHNAQLVGDLAERGVKIIDRVEDCPPGYQIVVRTHGVDKCVVEEMEARHLPFTDATCPFVLKIHRIVGSQSPDTTVLIAGDADHPEVVGIRSYCPGASYVFKNADELQEILKSGAISPNNPMICVSQTTFSLKEWKKSEKILKKVCTNTKIYSTICNATSERQEEAAALSRECDAMLVIGGRHSSNTCKLRDVCAANAPTFLIETAAELRGLHLSAYAVVGVTAGASTPSAIIKEVLKTMSEEIKEKEVETTSAATEEVVETADANQAAEAAVNTSADG
;
A
#
# COMPACT_ATOMS: atom_id res chain seq x y z
N MET A 1 -21.62 -5.25 -14.47
CA MET A 1 -20.28 -4.70 -14.11
C MET A 1 -19.23 -5.80 -14.24
N GLN A 2 -18.10 -5.55 -14.92
CA GLN A 2 -16.95 -6.47 -14.99
C GLN A 2 -15.89 -6.07 -13.97
N ILE A 3 -15.31 -7.06 -13.26
CA ILE A 3 -14.22 -6.83 -12.31
C ILE A 3 -12.90 -7.32 -12.93
N LYS A 4 -11.87 -6.48 -12.94
CA LYS A 4 -10.50 -6.83 -13.34
C LYS A 4 -9.56 -6.73 -12.14
N LEU A 5 -9.05 -7.86 -11.63
CA LEU A 5 -8.11 -7.90 -10.53
C LEU A 5 -6.67 -7.79 -11.02
N ALA A 6 -5.88 -6.90 -10.42
CA ALA A 6 -4.44 -6.80 -10.63
C ALA A 6 -3.74 -8.07 -10.14
N LYS A 7 -2.80 -8.60 -10.94
CA LYS A 7 -2.03 -9.81 -10.60
C LYS A 7 -1.12 -9.63 -9.40
N THR A 8 -0.62 -8.41 -9.20
CA THR A 8 0.28 -8.07 -8.10
C THR A 8 -0.46 -7.72 -6.80
N ALA A 9 -1.81 -7.78 -6.75
CA ALA A 9 -2.59 -7.43 -5.56
C ALA A 9 -2.25 -8.33 -4.37
N GLY A 10 -1.98 -7.72 -3.20
CA GLY A 10 -1.76 -8.45 -1.95
C GLY A 10 -0.29 -8.47 -1.48
N PHE A 11 0.05 -9.36 -0.55
CA PHE A 11 1.35 -9.37 0.11
C PHE A 11 2.52 -9.42 -0.86
N CYS A 12 3.53 -8.57 -0.62
CA CYS A 12 4.83 -8.70 -1.25
C CYS A 12 5.70 -9.72 -0.50
N PHE A 13 6.81 -10.13 -1.11
CA PHE A 13 7.77 -11.06 -0.50
C PHE A 13 8.21 -10.64 0.91
N GLY A 14 8.57 -9.35 1.09
CA GLY A 14 9.07 -8.87 2.39
C GLY A 14 8.02 -8.91 3.49
N VAL A 15 6.76 -8.58 3.15
CA VAL A 15 5.63 -8.66 4.07
C VAL A 15 5.30 -10.11 4.39
N ASN A 16 5.19 -10.97 3.38
CA ASN A 16 4.87 -12.39 3.58
C ASN A 16 5.87 -13.06 4.51
N ARG A 17 7.17 -12.88 4.24
CA ARG A 17 8.26 -13.39 5.09
C ARG A 17 8.13 -12.95 6.55
N ALA A 18 7.83 -11.67 6.81
CA ALA A 18 7.76 -11.17 8.19
C ALA A 18 6.52 -11.67 8.93
N VAL A 19 5.41 -11.80 8.20
CA VAL A 19 4.15 -12.33 8.74
C VAL A 19 4.28 -13.82 9.04
N GLU A 20 4.81 -14.62 8.13
CA GLU A 20 5.09 -16.04 8.34
C GLU A 20 6.01 -16.25 9.54
N LEU A 21 7.13 -15.53 9.62
CA LEU A 21 8.07 -15.59 10.75
C LEU A 21 7.35 -15.35 12.09
N LEU A 22 6.43 -14.40 12.13
CA LEU A 22 5.71 -14.07 13.36
C LEU A 22 4.68 -15.14 13.73
N TYR A 23 3.96 -15.69 12.73
CA TYR A 23 3.05 -16.81 12.97
C TYR A 23 3.79 -18.06 13.43
N ASP A 24 4.93 -18.41 12.81
CA ASP A 24 5.76 -19.56 13.21
C ASP A 24 6.16 -19.46 14.70
N LYS A 25 6.54 -18.27 15.16
CA LYS A 25 6.89 -18.03 16.56
C LYS A 25 5.69 -18.20 17.50
N VAL A 26 4.54 -17.62 17.11
CA VAL A 26 3.30 -17.76 17.89
C VAL A 26 2.85 -19.23 17.97
N GLU A 27 2.92 -19.97 16.88
CA GLU A 27 2.56 -21.39 16.82
C GLU A 27 3.54 -22.27 17.62
N ALA A 28 4.81 -21.85 17.70
CA ALA A 28 5.80 -22.48 18.59
C ALA A 28 5.59 -22.16 20.08
N GLY A 29 4.58 -21.33 20.43
CA GLY A 29 4.29 -20.92 21.81
C GLY A 29 5.27 -19.88 22.37
N GLU A 30 6.05 -19.22 21.52
CA GLU A 30 6.96 -18.15 21.94
C GLU A 30 6.18 -16.89 22.35
N GLN A 31 6.65 -16.24 23.41
CA GLN A 31 6.12 -14.93 23.82
C GLN A 31 6.78 -13.84 22.98
N VAL A 32 6.01 -13.15 22.15
CA VAL A 32 6.53 -12.22 21.14
C VAL A 32 5.94 -10.83 21.31
N CYS A 33 6.78 -9.80 21.17
CA CYS A 33 6.34 -8.43 20.96
C CYS A 33 6.98 -7.84 19.71
N THR A 34 6.31 -6.87 19.09
CA THR A 34 6.83 -6.16 17.92
C THR A 34 7.10 -4.70 18.26
N LEU A 35 8.21 -4.15 17.75
CA LEU A 35 8.51 -2.71 17.83
C LEU A 35 7.71 -1.94 16.78
N GLY A 36 6.56 -1.40 17.22
CA GLY A 36 5.50 -0.91 16.34
C GLY A 36 4.79 -2.03 15.58
N PRO A 37 3.76 -1.72 14.80
CA PRO A 37 3.04 -2.72 14.02
C PRO A 37 3.95 -3.38 12.99
N ILE A 38 3.88 -4.72 12.87
CA ILE A 38 4.74 -5.50 11.95
C ILE A 38 4.59 -5.03 10.50
N ILE A 39 3.37 -4.65 10.12
CA ILE A 39 2.97 -4.03 8.85
C ILE A 39 1.84 -3.03 9.08
N HIS A 40 1.58 -2.15 8.10
CA HIS A 40 0.45 -1.21 8.15
C HIS A 40 -0.85 -1.89 7.67
N ASN A 41 -1.40 -2.78 8.51
CA ASN A 41 -2.72 -3.41 8.30
C ASN A 41 -3.36 -3.72 9.64
N ALA A 42 -4.47 -3.03 9.94
CA ALA A 42 -5.14 -3.12 11.24
C ALA A 42 -5.74 -4.49 11.52
N GLN A 43 -6.29 -5.18 10.49
CA GLN A 43 -6.90 -6.49 10.65
C GLN A 43 -5.87 -7.55 11.03
N LEU A 44 -4.70 -7.56 10.35
CA LEU A 44 -3.62 -8.48 10.70
C LEU A 44 -3.06 -8.19 12.09
N VAL A 45 -2.88 -6.92 12.41
CA VAL A 45 -2.40 -6.49 13.73
C VAL A 45 -3.38 -6.95 14.83
N GLY A 46 -4.70 -6.85 14.59
CA GLY A 46 -5.74 -7.35 15.48
C GLY A 46 -5.67 -8.87 15.68
N ASP A 47 -5.58 -9.66 14.59
CA ASP A 47 -5.46 -11.12 14.68
C ASP A 47 -4.20 -11.55 15.47
N LEU A 48 -3.08 -10.89 15.24
CA LEU A 48 -1.84 -11.16 15.99
C LEU A 48 -1.98 -10.79 17.47
N ALA A 49 -2.67 -9.71 17.80
CA ALA A 49 -2.94 -9.32 19.18
C ALA A 49 -3.85 -10.35 19.91
N GLU A 50 -4.87 -10.87 19.23
CA GLU A 50 -5.73 -11.95 19.76
C GLU A 50 -4.93 -13.24 20.03
N ARG A 51 -3.86 -13.48 19.27
CA ARG A 51 -2.92 -14.60 19.46
C ARG A 51 -1.84 -14.32 20.51
N GLY A 52 -1.88 -13.16 21.19
CA GLY A 52 -0.97 -12.80 22.30
C GLY A 52 0.28 -12.01 21.89
N VAL A 53 0.42 -11.61 20.62
CA VAL A 53 1.50 -10.72 20.19
C VAL A 53 1.25 -9.33 20.75
N LYS A 54 2.24 -8.76 21.45
CA LYS A 54 2.17 -7.39 21.97
C LYS A 54 2.85 -6.42 21.03
N ILE A 55 2.30 -5.21 20.92
CA ILE A 55 2.96 -4.11 20.23
C ILE A 55 3.54 -3.19 21.28
N ILE A 56 4.81 -2.87 21.14
CA ILE A 56 5.55 -1.96 22.03
C ILE A 56 6.11 -0.81 21.19
N ASP A 57 6.25 0.35 21.80
CA ASP A 57 6.81 1.52 21.11
C ASP A 57 8.32 1.67 21.39
N ARG A 58 8.79 1.20 22.53
CA ARG A 58 10.18 1.31 22.99
C ARG A 58 10.69 -0.02 23.50
N VAL A 59 12.01 -0.20 23.43
CA VAL A 59 12.69 -1.45 23.86
C VAL A 59 12.44 -1.75 25.34
N GLU A 60 12.41 -0.69 26.19
CA GLU A 60 12.16 -0.83 27.63
C GLU A 60 10.76 -1.32 27.98
N ASP A 61 9.79 -1.20 27.06
CA ASP A 61 8.41 -1.68 27.25
C ASP A 61 8.30 -3.21 26.99
N CYS A 62 9.39 -3.88 26.59
CA CYS A 62 9.41 -5.31 26.37
C CYS A 62 9.18 -6.08 27.67
N PRO A 63 8.11 -6.87 27.78
CA PRO A 63 7.84 -7.60 29.03
C PRO A 63 8.89 -8.70 29.26
N PRO A 64 9.15 -9.06 30.53
CA PRO A 64 10.05 -10.16 30.84
C PRO A 64 9.61 -11.47 30.16
N GLY A 65 10.57 -12.18 29.57
CA GLY A 65 10.33 -13.44 28.87
C GLY A 65 9.83 -13.31 27.43
N TYR A 66 9.62 -12.06 26.93
CA TYR A 66 9.24 -11.83 25.55
C TYR A 66 10.47 -11.67 24.65
N GLN A 67 10.33 -12.12 23.39
CA GLN A 67 11.27 -11.83 22.32
C GLN A 67 10.75 -10.66 21.49
N ILE A 68 11.65 -9.74 21.10
CA ILE A 68 11.32 -8.62 20.23
C ILE A 68 11.41 -9.06 18.77
N VAL A 69 10.41 -8.75 17.96
CA VAL A 69 10.48 -8.84 16.49
C VAL A 69 10.51 -7.45 15.90
N VAL A 70 11.59 -7.15 15.19
CA VAL A 70 11.74 -5.89 14.45
C VAL A 70 10.86 -5.93 13.21
N ARG A 71 10.07 -4.88 12.99
CA ARG A 71 9.10 -4.75 11.88
C ARG A 71 9.75 -4.70 10.50
N THR A 72 8.94 -4.91 9.45
CA THR A 72 9.40 -4.93 8.04
C THR A 72 10.12 -3.67 7.57
N HIS A 73 9.80 -2.52 8.14
CA HIS A 73 10.39 -1.21 7.78
C HIS A 73 11.79 -0.98 8.39
N GLY A 74 12.22 -1.88 9.27
CA GLY A 74 13.38 -1.63 10.12
C GLY A 74 13.08 -0.65 11.26
N VAL A 75 14.12 -0.40 12.03
CA VAL A 75 14.12 0.56 13.16
C VAL A 75 15.38 1.42 13.08
N ASP A 76 15.42 2.44 13.90
CA ASP A 76 16.61 3.28 14.08
C ASP A 76 17.81 2.44 14.55
N LYS A 77 19.01 2.79 14.08
CA LYS A 77 20.25 2.09 14.42
C LYS A 77 20.49 2.03 15.92
N CYS A 78 20.22 3.11 16.63
CA CYS A 78 20.41 3.16 18.10
C CYS A 78 19.48 2.16 18.83
N VAL A 79 18.30 1.85 18.28
CA VAL A 79 17.38 0.86 18.84
C VAL A 79 17.96 -0.56 18.72
N VAL A 80 18.63 -0.86 17.59
CA VAL A 80 19.32 -2.16 17.42
C VAL A 80 20.50 -2.26 18.40
N GLU A 81 21.31 -1.20 18.48
CA GLU A 81 22.44 -1.12 19.40
C GLU A 81 21.99 -1.23 20.87
N GLU A 82 20.85 -0.66 21.24
CA GLU A 82 20.26 -0.81 22.57
C GLU A 82 19.85 -2.25 22.88
N MET A 83 19.15 -2.93 21.94
CA MET A 83 18.76 -4.33 22.12
C MET A 83 19.98 -5.23 22.31
N GLU A 84 21.05 -5.00 21.54
CA GLU A 84 22.32 -5.73 21.63
C GLU A 84 23.02 -5.46 22.99
N ALA A 85 23.14 -4.19 23.38
CA ALA A 85 23.77 -3.80 24.64
C ALA A 85 23.06 -4.36 25.89
N ARG A 86 21.72 -4.49 25.81
CA ARG A 86 20.89 -5.07 26.87
C ARG A 86 20.76 -6.58 26.79
N HIS A 87 21.40 -7.22 25.82
CA HIS A 87 21.32 -8.68 25.55
C HIS A 87 19.87 -9.18 25.43
N LEU A 88 18.99 -8.38 24.87
CA LEU A 88 17.59 -8.79 24.66
C LEU A 88 17.48 -9.77 23.50
N PRO A 89 16.67 -10.84 23.62
CA PRO A 89 16.43 -11.72 22.50
C PRO A 89 15.57 -10.98 21.47
N PHE A 90 16.10 -10.83 20.25
CA PHE A 90 15.32 -10.25 19.16
C PHE A 90 15.51 -10.99 17.83
N THR A 91 14.53 -10.89 16.98
CA THR A 91 14.56 -11.37 15.59
C THR A 91 14.31 -10.21 14.64
N ASP A 92 15.21 -10.02 13.68
CA ASP A 92 15.09 -8.95 12.69
C ASP A 92 14.24 -9.41 11.48
N ALA A 93 12.98 -8.95 11.42
CA ALA A 93 12.09 -9.17 10.29
C ALA A 93 12.16 -8.05 9.24
N THR A 94 13.11 -7.11 9.36
CA THR A 94 13.34 -6.06 8.37
C THR A 94 13.45 -6.65 6.96
N CYS A 95 12.75 -6.04 6.02
CA CYS A 95 12.78 -6.46 4.62
C CYS A 95 14.21 -6.41 4.07
N PRO A 96 14.71 -7.45 3.37
CA PRO A 96 16.05 -7.46 2.79
C PRO A 96 16.36 -6.27 1.85
N PHE A 97 15.33 -5.73 1.19
CA PHE A 97 15.47 -4.52 0.37
C PHE A 97 15.75 -3.27 1.22
N VAL A 98 15.14 -3.16 2.40
CA VAL A 98 15.43 -2.08 3.36
C VAL A 98 16.83 -2.25 3.95
N LEU A 99 17.19 -3.46 4.38
CA LEU A 99 18.55 -3.76 4.87
C LEU A 99 19.64 -3.45 3.83
N LYS A 100 19.34 -3.63 2.54
CA LYS A 100 20.25 -3.23 1.46
C LYS A 100 20.49 -1.72 1.46
N ILE A 101 19.43 -0.90 1.69
CA ILE A 101 19.57 0.55 1.76
C ILE A 101 20.41 0.94 2.98
N HIS A 102 20.13 0.36 4.17
CA HIS A 102 20.93 0.61 5.38
C HIS A 102 22.43 0.35 5.13
N ARG A 103 22.76 -0.77 4.44
CA ARG A 103 24.15 -1.07 4.08
C ARG A 103 24.75 -0.07 3.10
N ILE A 104 23.99 0.37 2.09
CA ILE A 104 24.45 1.37 1.12
C ILE A 104 24.79 2.68 1.83
N VAL A 105 23.89 3.22 2.66
CA VAL A 105 24.11 4.49 3.34
C VAL A 105 25.14 4.36 4.46
N GLY A 106 25.13 3.28 5.24
CA GLY A 106 26.05 3.05 6.34
C GLY A 106 27.51 2.79 5.92
N SER A 107 27.73 2.42 4.64
CA SER A 107 29.09 2.23 4.08
C SER A 107 29.72 3.52 3.55
N GLN A 108 29.04 4.67 3.67
CA GLN A 108 29.57 5.93 3.14
C GLN A 108 30.56 6.57 4.13
N SER A 109 31.41 7.46 3.60
CA SER A 109 32.25 8.34 4.42
C SER A 109 31.39 9.39 5.14
N PRO A 110 31.79 9.86 6.34
CA PRO A 110 31.14 10.99 7.03
C PRO A 110 31.02 12.26 6.19
N ASP A 111 31.91 12.46 5.22
CA ASP A 111 31.87 13.61 4.32
C ASP A 111 30.84 13.45 3.17
N THR A 112 30.27 12.25 3.00
CA THR A 112 29.30 11.99 1.95
C THR A 112 27.92 12.52 2.35
N THR A 113 27.34 13.36 1.49
CA THR A 113 25.95 13.80 1.63
C THR A 113 25.00 12.73 1.08
N VAL A 114 24.01 12.33 1.86
CA VAL A 114 23.00 11.35 1.47
C VAL A 114 21.68 12.06 1.16
N LEU A 115 21.22 11.95 -0.08
CA LEU A 115 19.89 12.38 -0.51
C LEU A 115 18.94 11.19 -0.42
N ILE A 116 17.79 11.36 0.24
CA ILE A 116 16.81 10.29 0.48
C ILE A 116 15.47 10.71 -0.13
N ALA A 117 15.07 10.06 -1.21
CA ALA A 117 13.74 10.25 -1.79
C ALA A 117 12.71 9.45 -0.96
N GLY A 118 11.87 10.14 -0.18
CA GLY A 118 10.94 9.48 0.75
C GLY A 118 10.12 10.46 1.58
N ASP A 119 9.37 9.93 2.51
CA ASP A 119 8.66 10.69 3.54
C ASP A 119 9.49 10.72 4.82
N ALA A 120 9.86 11.91 5.29
CA ALA A 120 10.77 12.09 6.44
C ALA A 120 10.26 11.44 7.74
N ASP A 121 8.95 11.36 7.91
CA ASP A 121 8.29 10.82 9.09
C ASP A 121 8.01 9.30 8.98
N HIS A 122 8.24 8.73 7.79
CA HIS A 122 8.00 7.31 7.58
C HIS A 122 9.07 6.46 8.29
N PRO A 123 8.68 5.38 9.01
CA PRO A 123 9.62 4.53 9.77
C PRO A 123 10.82 4.03 8.98
N GLU A 124 10.63 3.65 7.71
CA GLU A 124 11.72 3.22 6.83
C GLU A 124 12.74 4.33 6.60
N VAL A 125 12.28 5.57 6.38
CA VAL A 125 13.15 6.74 6.12
C VAL A 125 13.87 7.16 7.40
N VAL A 126 13.19 7.13 8.54
CA VAL A 126 13.82 7.36 9.86
C VAL A 126 14.95 6.35 10.07
N GLY A 127 14.68 5.06 9.82
CA GLY A 127 15.71 4.02 9.86
C GLY A 127 16.88 4.32 8.91
N ILE A 128 16.61 4.58 7.62
CA ILE A 128 17.67 4.90 6.64
C ILE A 128 18.56 6.06 7.12
N ARG A 129 17.95 7.13 7.63
CA ARG A 129 18.68 8.30 8.14
C ARG A 129 19.61 7.97 9.29
N SER A 130 19.20 7.10 10.21
CA SER A 130 19.98 6.73 11.38
C SER A 130 21.27 5.96 11.03
N TYR A 131 21.30 5.32 9.87
CA TYR A 131 22.50 4.64 9.37
C TYR A 131 23.44 5.56 8.58
N CYS A 132 23.04 6.81 8.27
CA CYS A 132 23.90 7.75 7.54
C CYS A 132 25.02 8.26 8.47
N PRO A 133 26.30 8.08 8.12
CA PRO A 133 27.41 8.57 8.96
C PRO A 133 27.61 10.09 8.88
N GLY A 134 27.09 10.75 7.83
CA GLY A 134 27.18 12.17 7.56
C GLY A 134 25.84 12.85 7.37
N ALA A 135 25.86 14.01 6.71
CA ALA A 135 24.66 14.80 6.44
C ALA A 135 23.66 14.05 5.54
N SER A 136 22.39 14.11 5.90
CA SER A 136 21.32 13.53 5.09
C SER A 136 20.15 14.50 4.90
N TYR A 137 19.58 14.51 3.70
CA TYR A 137 18.44 15.36 3.32
C TYR A 137 17.36 14.50 2.69
N VAL A 138 16.12 14.68 3.16
CA VAL A 138 14.95 13.93 2.66
C VAL A 138 14.12 14.85 1.78
N PHE A 139 13.56 14.31 0.70
CA PHE A 139 12.65 15.02 -0.20
C PHE A 139 11.51 14.11 -0.65
N LYS A 140 10.29 14.65 -0.76
CA LYS A 140 9.05 13.93 -1.15
C LYS A 140 8.79 13.94 -2.66
N ASN A 141 9.36 14.91 -3.37
CA ASN A 141 9.14 15.12 -4.80
C ASN A 141 10.31 15.88 -5.44
N ALA A 142 10.26 16.01 -6.76
CA ALA A 142 11.31 16.66 -7.55
C ALA A 142 11.47 18.16 -7.24
N ASP A 143 10.41 18.83 -6.79
CA ASP A 143 10.45 20.27 -6.49
C ASP A 143 11.19 20.52 -5.18
N GLU A 144 10.88 19.73 -4.12
CA GLU A 144 11.63 19.77 -2.86
C GLU A 144 13.11 19.44 -3.06
N LEU A 145 13.44 18.47 -3.92
CA LEU A 145 14.82 18.21 -4.28
C LEU A 145 15.51 19.45 -4.86
N GLN A 146 14.84 20.16 -5.77
CA GLN A 146 15.41 21.40 -6.35
C GLN A 146 15.62 22.50 -5.30
N GLU A 147 14.70 22.62 -4.34
CA GLU A 147 14.83 23.56 -3.22
C GLU A 147 16.05 23.23 -2.36
N ILE A 148 16.23 21.96 -2.00
CA ILE A 148 17.40 21.49 -1.24
C ILE A 148 18.71 21.81 -2.01
N LEU A 149 18.76 21.52 -3.30
CA LEU A 149 19.95 21.79 -4.12
C LEU A 149 20.25 23.29 -4.28
N LYS A 150 19.23 24.14 -4.25
CA LYS A 150 19.39 25.62 -4.35
C LYS A 150 19.66 26.30 -3.01
N SER A 151 19.35 25.65 -1.90
CA SER A 151 19.44 26.26 -0.55
C SER A 151 20.86 26.62 -0.09
N GLY A 152 21.88 26.06 -0.76
CA GLY A 152 23.27 26.17 -0.33
C GLY A 152 23.64 25.27 0.86
N ALA A 153 22.71 24.47 1.36
CA ALA A 153 22.95 23.52 2.47
C ALA A 153 23.88 22.37 2.07
N ILE A 154 23.96 22.07 0.78
CA ILE A 154 24.80 20.99 0.25
C ILE A 154 26.05 21.60 -0.39
N SER A 155 27.21 21.21 0.13
CA SER A 155 28.47 21.58 -0.50
C SER A 155 28.62 20.88 -1.87
N PRO A 156 28.84 21.62 -2.97
CA PRO A 156 28.99 21.04 -4.30
C PRO A 156 30.24 20.16 -4.45
N ASN A 157 31.20 20.31 -3.52
CA ASN A 157 32.46 19.57 -3.55
C ASN A 157 32.40 18.24 -2.80
N ASN A 158 31.38 18.03 -1.95
CA ASN A 158 31.24 16.78 -1.20
C ASN A 158 30.72 15.66 -2.09
N PRO A 159 31.21 14.42 -1.91
CA PRO A 159 30.61 13.28 -2.54
C PRO A 159 29.12 13.18 -2.15
N MET A 160 28.28 12.83 -3.11
CA MET A 160 26.85 12.66 -2.87
C MET A 160 26.38 11.29 -3.32
N ILE A 161 25.46 10.73 -2.57
CA ILE A 161 24.66 9.59 -3.01
C ILE A 161 23.18 9.93 -2.93
N CYS A 162 22.37 9.29 -3.77
CA CYS A 162 20.92 9.36 -3.68
C CYS A 162 20.36 7.94 -3.60
N VAL A 163 19.50 7.72 -2.60
CA VAL A 163 18.70 6.50 -2.40
C VAL A 163 17.22 6.86 -2.33
N SER A 164 16.35 5.88 -2.43
CA SER A 164 14.91 6.08 -2.26
C SER A 164 14.34 5.13 -1.20
N GLN A 165 13.28 5.56 -0.54
CA GLN A 165 12.36 4.69 0.17
C GLN A 165 11.86 3.60 -0.78
N THR A 166 11.74 2.34 -0.31
CA THR A 166 11.35 1.20 -1.16
C THR A 166 9.98 1.37 -1.83
N THR A 167 9.09 2.16 -1.22
CA THR A 167 7.73 2.43 -1.71
C THR A 167 7.58 3.79 -2.39
N PHE A 168 8.68 4.42 -2.79
CA PHE A 168 8.63 5.75 -3.42
C PHE A 168 7.93 5.75 -4.78
N SER A 169 7.43 6.91 -5.20
CA SER A 169 6.78 7.09 -6.50
C SER A 169 7.76 6.95 -7.65
N LEU A 170 7.51 6.03 -8.58
CA LEU A 170 8.32 5.87 -9.79
C LEU A 170 8.36 7.14 -10.64
N LYS A 171 7.22 7.84 -10.72
CA LYS A 171 7.12 9.10 -11.48
C LYS A 171 8.03 10.18 -10.90
N GLU A 172 7.98 10.37 -9.59
CA GLU A 172 8.81 11.36 -8.89
C GLU A 172 10.29 10.95 -8.88
N TRP A 173 10.59 9.65 -8.75
CA TRP A 173 11.95 9.14 -8.86
C TRP A 173 12.57 9.45 -10.21
N LYS A 174 11.88 9.15 -11.31
CA LYS A 174 12.36 9.44 -12.68
C LYS A 174 12.61 10.93 -12.91
N LYS A 175 11.80 11.83 -12.33
CA LYS A 175 12.02 13.28 -12.39
C LYS A 175 13.26 13.68 -11.59
N SER A 176 13.37 13.19 -10.35
CA SER A 176 14.49 13.48 -9.44
C SER A 176 15.83 13.01 -10.02
N GLU A 177 15.84 11.80 -10.60
CA GLU A 177 17.02 11.24 -11.25
C GLU A 177 17.50 12.12 -12.43
N LYS A 178 16.57 12.65 -13.25
CA LYS A 178 16.90 13.59 -14.33
C LYS A 178 17.51 14.89 -13.82
N ILE A 179 17.00 15.42 -12.70
CA ILE A 179 17.53 16.63 -12.06
C ILE A 179 18.94 16.36 -11.56
N LEU A 180 19.15 15.29 -10.80
CA LEU A 180 20.47 14.94 -10.25
C LEU A 180 21.51 14.74 -11.33
N LYS A 181 21.19 14.00 -12.39
CA LYS A 181 22.11 13.79 -13.54
C LYS A 181 22.48 15.09 -14.25
N LYS A 182 21.60 16.10 -14.23
CA LYS A 182 21.83 17.40 -14.89
C LYS A 182 22.63 18.37 -14.02
N VAL A 183 22.37 18.38 -12.70
CA VAL A 183 22.87 19.43 -11.79
C VAL A 183 24.03 18.93 -10.94
N CYS A 184 24.06 17.64 -10.60
CA CYS A 184 25.00 17.05 -9.64
C CYS A 184 25.73 15.86 -10.29
N THR A 185 26.72 16.13 -11.12
CA THR A 185 27.43 15.10 -11.91
C THR A 185 28.28 14.13 -11.07
N ASN A 186 28.59 14.50 -9.82
CA ASN A 186 29.32 13.67 -8.84
C ASN A 186 28.41 12.83 -7.94
N THR A 187 27.08 12.81 -8.19
CA THR A 187 26.13 12.05 -7.40
C THR A 187 26.02 10.62 -7.88
N LYS A 188 26.27 9.65 -6.99
CA LYS A 188 25.97 8.24 -7.27
C LYS A 188 24.51 7.93 -6.91
N ILE A 189 23.72 7.58 -7.92
CA ILE A 189 22.29 7.33 -7.79
C ILE A 189 22.05 5.82 -7.66
N TYR A 190 21.41 5.41 -6.56
CA TYR A 190 21.01 4.03 -6.33
C TYR A 190 19.48 3.91 -6.46
N SER A 191 19.00 3.21 -7.47
CA SER A 191 17.58 2.90 -7.60
C SER A 191 17.22 1.83 -6.57
N THR A 192 16.65 2.27 -5.44
CA THR A 192 16.31 1.42 -4.30
C THR A 192 14.82 1.22 -4.12
N ILE A 193 13.98 1.71 -5.04
CA ILE A 193 12.57 1.31 -5.14
C ILE A 193 12.54 -0.20 -5.35
N CYS A 194 11.77 -0.93 -4.54
CA CYS A 194 11.74 -2.39 -4.66
C CYS A 194 10.94 -2.83 -5.89
N ASN A 195 11.29 -3.98 -6.47
CA ASN A 195 10.60 -4.51 -7.66
C ASN A 195 9.11 -4.68 -7.43
N ALA A 196 8.70 -5.16 -6.26
CA ALA A 196 7.30 -5.29 -5.92
C ALA A 196 6.53 -3.96 -5.95
N THR A 197 7.18 -2.84 -5.62
CA THR A 197 6.60 -1.51 -5.74
C THR A 197 6.53 -1.08 -7.21
N SER A 198 7.60 -1.28 -7.96
CA SER A 198 7.65 -0.91 -9.38
C SER A 198 6.58 -1.64 -10.19
N GLU A 199 6.51 -2.97 -10.06
CA GLU A 199 5.54 -3.81 -10.74
C GLU A 199 4.10 -3.41 -10.41
N ARG A 200 3.78 -3.14 -9.13
CA ARG A 200 2.45 -2.69 -8.71
C ARG A 200 2.07 -1.34 -9.28
N GLN A 201 2.98 -0.36 -9.25
CA GLN A 201 2.70 0.97 -9.79
C GLN A 201 2.52 0.93 -11.31
N GLU A 202 3.32 0.13 -12.02
CA GLU A 202 3.22 -0.05 -13.48
C GLU A 202 1.92 -0.77 -13.86
N GLU A 203 1.57 -1.86 -13.18
CA GLU A 203 0.33 -2.59 -13.41
C GLU A 203 -0.90 -1.73 -13.07
N ALA A 204 -0.90 -1.03 -11.93
CA ALA A 204 -1.98 -0.13 -11.54
C ALA A 204 -2.18 1.01 -12.56
N ALA A 205 -1.08 1.58 -13.08
CA ALA A 205 -1.13 2.59 -14.11
C ALA A 205 -1.68 2.05 -15.44
N ALA A 206 -1.39 0.81 -15.81
CA ALA A 206 -1.92 0.18 -17.00
C ALA A 206 -3.42 -0.13 -16.82
N LEU A 207 -3.77 -0.80 -15.72
CA LEU A 207 -5.14 -1.22 -15.42
C LEU A 207 -6.09 -0.01 -15.32
N SER A 208 -5.66 1.08 -14.69
CA SER A 208 -6.47 2.29 -14.53
C SER A 208 -6.79 3.03 -15.84
N ARG A 209 -6.07 2.75 -16.94
CA ARG A 209 -6.40 3.27 -18.27
C ARG A 209 -7.41 2.43 -19.01
N GLU A 210 -7.64 1.19 -18.56
CA GLU A 210 -8.54 0.22 -19.20
C GLU A 210 -9.87 0.05 -18.44
N CYS A 211 -10.02 0.74 -17.30
CA CYS A 211 -11.18 0.61 -16.43
C CYS A 211 -11.87 1.97 -16.26
N ASP A 212 -13.21 1.93 -16.06
CA ASP A 212 -14.02 3.13 -15.82
C ASP A 212 -13.83 3.67 -14.39
N ALA A 213 -13.48 2.78 -13.46
CA ALA A 213 -13.13 3.13 -12.07
C ALA A 213 -12.11 2.15 -11.49
N MET A 214 -11.42 2.57 -10.44
CA MET A 214 -10.46 1.77 -9.70
C MET A 214 -10.82 1.65 -8.23
N LEU A 215 -10.68 0.44 -7.70
CA LEU A 215 -10.75 0.13 -6.28
C LEU A 215 -9.38 -0.28 -5.78
N VAL A 216 -8.85 0.44 -4.81
CA VAL A 216 -7.58 0.15 -4.14
C VAL A 216 -7.87 -0.37 -2.74
N ILE A 217 -7.43 -1.58 -2.42
CA ILE A 217 -7.66 -2.21 -1.11
C ILE A 217 -6.40 -2.11 -0.27
N GLY A 218 -6.50 -1.59 0.96
CA GLY A 218 -5.39 -1.57 1.92
C GLY A 218 -5.39 -0.36 2.83
N GLY A 219 -4.50 -0.39 3.84
CA GLY A 219 -4.44 0.62 4.89
C GLY A 219 -4.16 2.03 4.38
N ARG A 220 -4.91 3.01 4.89
CA ARG A 220 -4.74 4.44 4.56
C ARG A 220 -3.40 5.02 5.02
N HIS A 221 -2.76 4.36 5.99
CA HIS A 221 -1.42 4.72 6.49
C HIS A 221 -0.29 3.97 5.78
N SER A 222 -0.61 3.07 4.84
CA SER A 222 0.39 2.36 4.05
C SER A 222 0.88 3.22 2.89
N SER A 223 2.17 3.57 2.90
CA SER A 223 2.81 4.35 1.83
C SER A 223 2.59 3.71 0.45
N ASN A 224 2.76 2.39 0.32
CA ASN A 224 2.53 1.70 -0.95
C ASN A 224 1.06 1.82 -1.41
N THR A 225 0.09 1.63 -0.51
CA THR A 225 -1.34 1.73 -0.84
C THR A 225 -1.71 3.14 -1.32
N CYS A 226 -1.25 4.17 -0.60
CA CYS A 226 -1.47 5.56 -1.00
C CYS A 226 -0.88 5.87 -2.38
N LYS A 227 0.34 5.37 -2.68
CA LYS A 227 0.95 5.56 -4.00
C LYS A 227 0.18 4.85 -5.11
N LEU A 228 -0.37 3.66 -4.85
CA LEU A 228 -1.24 2.98 -5.82
C LEU A 228 -2.51 3.78 -6.10
N ARG A 229 -3.17 4.31 -5.06
CA ARG A 229 -4.32 5.19 -5.20
C ARG A 229 -3.98 6.40 -6.08
N ASP A 230 -2.87 7.07 -5.81
CA ASP A 230 -2.44 8.27 -6.55
C ASP A 230 -2.12 7.96 -8.01
N VAL A 231 -1.55 6.79 -8.28
CA VAL A 231 -1.27 6.30 -9.64
C VAL A 231 -2.57 6.04 -10.40
N CYS A 232 -3.54 5.36 -9.77
CA CYS A 232 -4.83 5.06 -10.37
C CYS A 232 -5.64 6.35 -10.60
N ALA A 233 -5.69 7.24 -9.62
CA ALA A 233 -6.45 8.50 -9.67
C ALA A 233 -5.97 9.47 -10.78
N ALA A 234 -4.77 9.26 -11.31
CA ALA A 234 -4.30 10.01 -12.47
C ALA A 234 -5.02 9.64 -13.78
N ASN A 235 -5.72 8.51 -13.84
CA ASN A 235 -6.35 7.98 -15.06
C ASN A 235 -7.85 7.72 -14.91
N ALA A 236 -8.35 7.34 -13.73
CA ALA A 236 -9.76 6.98 -13.50
C ALA A 236 -10.22 7.37 -12.08
N PRO A 237 -11.54 7.57 -11.86
CA PRO A 237 -12.13 7.66 -10.53
C PRO A 237 -11.63 6.51 -9.65
N THR A 238 -11.07 6.83 -8.48
CA THR A 238 -10.37 5.85 -7.65
C THR A 238 -10.86 5.90 -6.21
N PHE A 239 -11.24 4.74 -5.70
CA PHE A 239 -11.73 4.53 -4.33
C PHE A 239 -10.70 3.75 -3.53
N LEU A 240 -10.47 4.14 -2.28
CA LEU A 240 -9.59 3.45 -1.34
C LEU A 240 -10.43 2.92 -0.18
N ILE A 241 -10.34 1.61 0.05
CA ILE A 241 -11.01 0.94 1.18
C ILE A 241 -10.03 0.07 1.97
N GLU A 242 -10.32 -0.13 3.23
CA GLU A 242 -9.59 -1.06 4.11
C GLU A 242 -10.33 -2.38 4.31
N THR A 243 -11.67 -2.36 4.24
CA THR A 243 -12.54 -3.52 4.48
C THR A 243 -13.66 -3.62 3.45
N ALA A 244 -14.25 -4.81 3.31
CA ALA A 244 -15.41 -5.02 2.44
C ALA A 244 -16.65 -4.21 2.87
N ALA A 245 -16.78 -3.90 4.17
CA ALA A 245 -17.90 -3.10 4.67
C ALA A 245 -17.94 -1.68 4.08
N GLU A 246 -16.77 -1.15 3.66
CA GLU A 246 -16.65 0.19 3.05
C GLU A 246 -17.13 0.24 1.59
N LEU A 247 -17.42 -0.90 0.97
CA LEU A 247 -18.04 -0.94 -0.36
C LEU A 247 -19.42 -0.29 -0.38
N ARG A 248 -20.14 -0.38 0.75
CA ARG A 248 -21.48 0.20 0.90
C ARG A 248 -21.42 1.72 0.66
N GLY A 249 -22.17 2.17 -0.33
CA GLY A 249 -22.24 3.60 -0.69
C GLY A 249 -21.24 4.09 -1.73
N LEU A 250 -20.34 3.23 -2.23
CA LEU A 250 -19.42 3.61 -3.32
C LEU A 250 -20.07 3.60 -4.73
N HIS A 251 -21.27 3.02 -4.85
CA HIS A 251 -22.03 2.93 -6.12
C HIS A 251 -21.20 2.40 -7.30
N LEU A 252 -20.31 1.42 -7.06
CA LEU A 252 -19.41 0.87 -8.08
C LEU A 252 -20.15 0.25 -9.27
N SER A 253 -21.38 -0.18 -9.06
CA SER A 253 -22.24 -0.71 -10.13
C SER A 253 -22.65 0.29 -11.22
N ALA A 254 -22.37 1.60 -11.03
CA ALA A 254 -22.53 2.62 -12.06
C ALA A 254 -21.45 2.52 -13.17
N TYR A 255 -20.36 1.78 -12.92
CA TYR A 255 -19.26 1.60 -13.85
C TYR A 255 -19.35 0.26 -14.58
N ALA A 256 -19.07 0.25 -15.89
CA ALA A 256 -19.09 -0.98 -16.68
C ALA A 256 -17.91 -1.90 -16.34
N VAL A 257 -16.72 -1.33 -16.14
CA VAL A 257 -15.49 -2.05 -15.79
C VAL A 257 -14.83 -1.42 -14.57
N VAL A 258 -14.66 -2.20 -13.49
CA VAL A 258 -13.96 -1.79 -12.27
C VAL A 258 -12.65 -2.56 -12.12
N GLY A 259 -11.53 -1.85 -12.11
CA GLY A 259 -10.22 -2.41 -11.81
C GLY A 259 -10.01 -2.49 -10.30
N VAL A 260 -9.48 -3.61 -9.81
CA VAL A 260 -9.18 -3.83 -8.39
C VAL A 260 -7.69 -4.08 -8.22
N THR A 261 -7.05 -3.32 -7.33
CA THR A 261 -5.67 -3.57 -6.89
C THR A 261 -5.58 -3.51 -5.37
N ALA A 262 -4.49 -4.01 -4.82
CA ALA A 262 -4.30 -4.01 -3.36
C ALA A 262 -2.87 -3.71 -2.97
N GLY A 263 -2.72 -3.07 -1.80
CA GLY A 263 -1.42 -2.73 -1.22
C GLY A 263 -0.59 -3.96 -0.86
N ALA A 264 0.74 -3.77 -0.81
CA ALA A 264 1.71 -4.83 -0.47
C ALA A 264 1.57 -5.39 0.96
N SER A 265 0.79 -4.74 1.81
CA SER A 265 0.45 -5.16 3.17
C SER A 265 -1.01 -5.61 3.34
N THR A 266 -1.72 -5.89 2.23
CA THR A 266 -3.12 -6.32 2.25
C THR A 266 -3.21 -7.85 2.21
N PRO A 267 -3.80 -8.51 3.25
CA PRO A 267 -3.99 -9.96 3.27
C PRO A 267 -4.90 -10.43 2.12
N SER A 268 -4.61 -11.61 1.60
CA SER A 268 -5.42 -12.23 0.52
C SER A 268 -6.88 -12.51 0.95
N ALA A 269 -7.11 -12.74 2.25
CA ALA A 269 -8.45 -12.92 2.81
C ALA A 269 -9.32 -11.69 2.59
N ILE A 270 -8.80 -10.49 2.88
CA ILE A 270 -9.52 -9.22 2.68
C ILE A 270 -9.83 -8.99 1.19
N ILE A 271 -8.87 -9.28 0.31
CA ILE A 271 -9.09 -9.13 -1.14
C ILE A 271 -10.21 -10.06 -1.60
N LYS A 272 -10.20 -11.33 -1.14
CA LYS A 272 -11.24 -12.31 -1.48
C LYS A 272 -12.61 -11.89 -0.95
N GLU A 273 -12.68 -11.37 0.27
CA GLU A 273 -13.91 -10.87 0.88
C GLU A 273 -14.49 -9.70 0.07
N VAL A 274 -13.66 -8.71 -0.28
CA VAL A 274 -14.08 -7.57 -1.11
C VAL A 274 -14.61 -8.04 -2.47
N LEU A 275 -13.89 -8.94 -3.16
CA LEU A 275 -14.32 -9.46 -4.47
C LEU A 275 -15.62 -10.26 -4.37
N LYS A 276 -15.80 -11.03 -3.29
CA LYS A 276 -17.03 -11.78 -3.04
C LYS A 276 -18.20 -10.82 -2.86
N THR A 277 -18.08 -9.82 -2.00
CA THR A 277 -19.12 -8.82 -1.74
C THR A 277 -19.47 -8.05 -3.02
N MET A 278 -18.48 -7.61 -3.81
CA MET A 278 -18.74 -6.98 -5.11
C MET A 278 -19.52 -7.89 -6.07
N SER A 279 -19.22 -9.19 -6.07
CA SER A 279 -19.89 -10.16 -6.94
C SER A 279 -21.33 -10.45 -6.50
N GLU A 280 -21.61 -10.42 -5.21
CA GLU A 280 -22.94 -10.55 -4.62
C GLU A 280 -23.81 -9.34 -4.96
N GLU A 281 -23.29 -8.12 -4.83
CA GLU A 281 -23.99 -6.87 -5.20
C GLU A 281 -24.35 -6.82 -6.70
N ILE A 282 -23.48 -7.38 -7.58
CA ILE A 282 -23.79 -7.49 -9.01
C ILE A 282 -24.99 -8.39 -9.26
N LYS A 283 -25.01 -9.59 -8.63
CA LYS A 283 -26.10 -10.56 -8.78
C LYS A 283 -27.42 -10.04 -8.25
N GLU A 284 -27.42 -9.39 -7.08
CA GLU A 284 -28.63 -8.80 -6.52
C GLU A 284 -29.25 -7.78 -7.47
N LYS A 285 -28.43 -6.89 -8.07
CA LYS A 285 -28.93 -5.90 -9.03
C LYS A 285 -29.42 -6.51 -10.35
N GLU A 286 -28.79 -7.59 -10.84
CA GLU A 286 -29.27 -8.32 -12.02
C GLU A 286 -30.64 -8.94 -11.76
N VAL A 287 -30.88 -9.48 -10.55
CA VAL A 287 -32.17 -10.01 -10.14
C VAL A 287 -33.23 -8.90 -10.02
N GLU A 288 -32.91 -7.78 -9.38
CA GLU A 288 -33.81 -6.63 -9.24
C GLU A 288 -34.22 -6.07 -10.62
N THR A 289 -33.25 -5.90 -11.51
CA THR A 289 -33.50 -5.40 -12.88
C THR A 289 -34.36 -6.35 -13.69
N THR A 290 -34.15 -7.68 -13.53
CA THR A 290 -34.95 -8.71 -14.22
C THR A 290 -36.38 -8.76 -13.67
N SER A 291 -36.54 -8.61 -12.35
CA SER A 291 -37.86 -8.58 -11.71
C SER A 291 -38.67 -7.33 -12.14
N ALA A 292 -38.02 -6.15 -12.13
CA ALA A 292 -38.66 -4.90 -12.56
C ALA A 292 -39.10 -4.95 -14.05
N ALA A 293 -38.25 -5.51 -14.92
CA ALA A 293 -38.57 -5.68 -16.32
C ALA A 293 -39.73 -6.69 -16.56
N THR A 294 -39.86 -7.68 -15.69
CA THR A 294 -40.94 -8.68 -15.75
C THR A 294 -42.26 -8.07 -15.29
N GLU A 295 -42.24 -7.24 -14.23
CA GLU A 295 -43.43 -6.50 -13.77
C GLU A 295 -43.95 -5.50 -14.78
N GLU A 296 -43.06 -4.76 -15.46
CA GLU A 296 -43.44 -3.79 -16.50
C GLU A 296 -44.06 -4.48 -17.73
N VAL A 297 -43.60 -5.67 -18.11
CA VAL A 297 -44.15 -6.48 -19.19
C VAL A 297 -45.54 -7.05 -18.83
N VAL A 298 -45.75 -7.44 -17.56
CA VAL A 298 -47.05 -7.95 -17.08
C VAL A 298 -48.07 -6.78 -17.04
N GLU A 299 -47.69 -5.62 -16.52
CA GLU A 299 -48.58 -4.44 -16.44
C GLU A 299 -49.00 -3.94 -17.84
N THR A 300 -48.10 -3.97 -18.80
CA THR A 300 -48.40 -3.60 -20.20
C THR A 300 -49.28 -4.65 -20.90
N ALA A 301 -49.14 -5.96 -20.57
CA ALA A 301 -49.99 -7.01 -21.11
C ALA A 301 -51.41 -6.92 -20.56
N ASP A 302 -51.57 -6.68 -19.26
CA ASP A 302 -52.87 -6.51 -18.62
C ASP A 302 -53.59 -5.24 -19.12
N ALA A 303 -52.87 -4.12 -19.35
CA ALA A 303 -53.42 -2.92 -19.91
C ALA A 303 -53.93 -3.11 -21.37
N ASN A 304 -53.19 -3.88 -22.17
CA ASN A 304 -53.60 -4.22 -23.54
C ASN A 304 -54.83 -5.16 -23.58
N GLN A 305 -54.92 -6.17 -22.69
CA GLN A 305 -56.10 -7.01 -22.57
C GLN A 305 -57.35 -6.23 -22.13
N ALA A 306 -57.19 -5.31 -21.20
CA ALA A 306 -58.29 -4.43 -20.76
C ALA A 306 -58.77 -3.50 -21.88
N ALA A 307 -57.87 -2.99 -22.73
CA ALA A 307 -58.20 -2.15 -23.89
C ALA A 307 -58.95 -2.94 -24.98
N GLU A 308 -58.53 -4.19 -25.27
CA GLU A 308 -59.23 -5.07 -26.24
C GLU A 308 -60.63 -5.51 -25.74
N ALA A 309 -60.79 -5.73 -24.43
CA ALA A 309 -62.09 -6.05 -23.84
C ALA A 309 -63.05 -4.86 -23.93
N ALA A 310 -62.58 -3.62 -23.78
CA ALA A 310 -63.39 -2.41 -23.88
C ALA A 310 -63.82 -2.09 -25.33
N VAL A 311 -63.06 -2.44 -26.33
CA VAL A 311 -63.40 -2.29 -27.75
C VAL A 311 -64.50 -3.28 -28.20
N ASN A 312 -64.49 -4.51 -27.67
CA ASN A 312 -65.49 -5.54 -28.04
C ASN A 312 -66.86 -5.31 -27.39
N THR A 313 -66.95 -4.59 -26.29
CA THR A 313 -68.25 -4.25 -25.66
C THR A 313 -68.96 -3.06 -26.31
N SER A 314 -68.29 -2.30 -27.16
CA SER A 314 -68.89 -1.16 -27.89
C SER A 314 -69.41 -1.51 -29.31
N ALA A 315 -69.26 -2.76 -29.76
CA ALA A 315 -69.70 -3.21 -31.10
C ALA A 315 -71.09 -3.91 -31.13
N ASP A 316 -71.72 -4.18 -29.97
CA ASP A 316 -73.02 -4.88 -29.83
C ASP A 316 -74.13 -3.96 -29.21
N GLY A 317 -74.04 -2.62 -29.48
CA GLY A 317 -75.06 -1.68 -29.05
C GLY A 317 -75.75 -0.96 -30.21
#